data_39544cdcfe52be6593acfcf0f7a9ead7
#
_entry.id   39544cdcfe52be6593acfcf0f7a9ead7
#
_cell.length_a   1.000
_cell.length_b   1.000
_cell.length_c   1.000
_cell.angle_alpha   90.00
_cell.angle_beta   90.00
_cell.angle_gamma   90.00
#
_symmetry.space_group_name_H-M   'P 1'
#
loop_
_entity.id
_entity.type
_entity.pdbx_description
1 polymer ?
#
loop_
_entity_poly.entity_id
_entity_poly.type
_entity_poly.pdbx_seq_one_letter_code
_entity_poly.pdbx_strand_id
1 'polypeptide(L)'
;MSKDCTIQDVFHRFYPSFESTHSISPAQRKAAYHIMNCKTGAFGVNVSVCEDCGCISVHYNSCRDRCCPMCQEFPKEKWVDARREDILDAPYFHVVFTVPEELNPIIYSNQKFLYTALYHAASDTLSELAADSKYLGTDIGYICILHTWGSTMNFHPHIHAIVLGGGLDVKNHWKDNGKDFFLPIKVISKIFRGKYMAELKQLWENDRLEFHGSAAPYKNHYTFKELLNTCYAKEWIPYCKKPFDGAESVIRYLSLIHI
;
A
#
# COMPACT_ATOMS: atom_id res chain seq x y z
N MET A 1 -24.62 -9.73 26.15
CA MET A 1 -23.83 -9.08 25.11
C MET A 1 -22.64 -9.98 24.84
N SER A 2 -22.54 -10.60 23.68
CA SER A 2 -21.34 -11.34 23.28
C SER A 2 -20.17 -10.36 23.27
N LYS A 3 -19.13 -10.65 24.01
CA LYS A 3 -17.88 -9.89 23.94
C LYS A 3 -17.34 -10.11 22.54
N ASP A 4 -17.32 -9.06 21.72
CA ASP A 4 -16.74 -9.16 20.38
C ASP A 4 -15.29 -9.61 20.54
N CYS A 5 -14.92 -10.68 19.80
CA CYS A 5 -13.57 -11.22 19.82
C CYS A 5 -12.62 -10.21 19.18
N THR A 6 -11.64 -9.76 19.92
CA THR A 6 -10.62 -8.81 19.45
C THR A 6 -9.45 -9.53 18.80
N ILE A 7 -8.67 -8.81 17.99
CA ILE A 7 -7.42 -9.35 17.43
C ILE A 7 -6.44 -9.76 18.55
N GLN A 8 -6.48 -9.07 19.67
CA GLN A 8 -5.68 -9.39 20.85
C GLN A 8 -6.06 -10.75 21.44
N ASP A 9 -7.36 -11.07 21.54
CA ASP A 9 -7.87 -12.38 21.98
C ASP A 9 -7.42 -13.49 21.03
N VAL A 10 -7.44 -13.23 19.72
CA VAL A 10 -6.94 -14.18 18.70
C VAL A 10 -5.46 -14.46 18.90
N PHE A 11 -4.65 -13.42 19.09
CA PHE A 11 -3.21 -13.58 19.32
C PHE A 11 -2.93 -14.33 20.63
N HIS A 12 -3.59 -13.97 21.73
CA HIS A 12 -3.41 -14.67 22.99
C HIS A 12 -3.76 -16.18 22.90
N ARG A 13 -4.78 -16.51 22.11
CA ARG A 13 -5.24 -17.89 21.97
C ARG A 13 -4.37 -18.73 21.04
N PHE A 14 -3.93 -18.18 19.93
CA PHE A 14 -3.34 -18.99 18.83
C PHE A 14 -1.84 -18.75 18.60
N TYR A 15 -1.31 -17.58 18.98
CA TYR A 15 0.08 -17.25 18.71
C TYR A 15 1.08 -18.19 19.38
N PRO A 16 0.91 -18.67 20.64
CA PRO A 16 1.86 -19.59 21.25
C PRO A 16 2.02 -20.90 20.47
N SER A 17 0.91 -21.47 19.97
CA SER A 17 0.94 -22.67 19.12
C SER A 17 1.57 -22.40 17.77
N PHE A 18 1.28 -21.24 17.15
CA PHE A 18 1.90 -20.82 15.90
C PHE A 18 3.41 -20.65 16.05
N GLU A 19 3.88 -19.96 17.10
CA GLU A 19 5.28 -19.74 17.37
C GLU A 19 6.06 -21.04 17.58
N SER A 20 5.45 -22.06 18.20
CA SER A 20 6.09 -23.35 18.44
C SER A 20 6.28 -24.20 17.17
N THR A 21 5.52 -23.92 16.12
CA THR A 21 5.49 -24.72 14.89
C THR A 21 6.07 -24.00 13.66
N HIS A 22 6.35 -22.70 13.77
CA HIS A 22 6.81 -21.88 12.64
C HIS A 22 8.11 -21.15 12.99
N SER A 23 8.95 -20.94 11.98
CA SER A 23 10.13 -20.06 12.11
C SER A 23 9.69 -18.60 12.08
N ILE A 24 9.87 -17.89 13.17
CA ILE A 24 9.39 -16.51 13.35
C ILE A 24 10.59 -15.56 13.49
N SER A 25 10.60 -14.51 12.70
CA SER A 25 11.63 -13.47 12.77
C SER A 25 11.52 -12.64 14.06
N PRO A 26 12.61 -12.02 14.53
CA PRO A 26 12.56 -11.12 15.70
C PRO A 26 11.53 -9.98 15.55
N ALA A 27 11.36 -9.45 14.33
CA ALA A 27 10.37 -8.40 14.04
C ALA A 27 8.93 -8.89 14.21
N GLN A 28 8.62 -10.09 13.71
CA GLN A 28 7.30 -10.71 13.88
C GLN A 28 7.00 -11.02 15.34
N ARG A 29 7.98 -11.55 16.08
CA ARG A 29 7.84 -11.80 17.52
C ARG A 29 7.58 -10.53 18.31
N LYS A 30 8.31 -9.45 18.00
CA LYS A 30 8.11 -8.14 18.59
C LYS A 30 6.69 -7.61 18.30
N ALA A 31 6.23 -7.68 17.06
CA ALA A 31 4.89 -7.23 16.67
C ALA A 31 3.80 -8.02 17.43
N ALA A 32 3.91 -9.35 17.50
CA ALA A 32 2.98 -10.20 18.24
C ALA A 32 2.94 -9.84 19.73
N TYR A 33 4.10 -9.69 20.37
CA TYR A 33 4.20 -9.24 21.75
C TYR A 33 3.53 -7.87 21.97
N HIS A 34 3.76 -6.92 21.06
CA HIS A 34 3.15 -5.60 21.13
C HIS A 34 1.63 -5.64 20.99
N ILE A 35 1.11 -6.45 20.07
CA ILE A 35 -0.34 -6.63 19.89
C ILE A 35 -0.96 -7.24 21.15
N MET A 36 -0.40 -8.34 21.66
CA MET A 36 -0.91 -9.04 22.85
C MET A 36 -0.91 -8.16 24.10
N ASN A 37 0.05 -7.28 24.24
CA ASN A 37 0.24 -6.48 25.45
C ASN A 37 -0.19 -5.02 25.32
N CYS A 38 -0.76 -4.60 24.18
CA CYS A 38 -1.20 -3.23 23.98
C CYS A 38 -2.36 -2.86 24.90
N LYS A 39 -2.23 -1.74 25.61
CA LYS A 39 -3.24 -1.24 26.57
C LYS A 39 -3.57 -2.22 27.72
N THR A 40 -2.60 -3.06 28.13
CA THR A 40 -2.75 -3.99 29.27
C THR A 40 -1.99 -3.54 30.51
N GLY A 41 -1.21 -2.47 30.44
CA GLY A 41 -0.30 -2.02 31.49
C GLY A 41 1.16 -2.41 31.25
N ALA A 42 1.46 -3.36 30.35
CA ALA A 42 2.84 -3.80 30.04
C ALA A 42 3.74 -2.67 29.51
N PHE A 43 3.14 -1.62 28.91
CA PHE A 43 3.83 -0.42 28.42
C PHE A 43 3.69 0.78 29.37
N GLY A 44 3.33 0.52 30.63
CA GLY A 44 3.11 1.54 31.65
C GLY A 44 1.68 2.05 31.71
N VAL A 45 1.42 2.89 32.69
CA VAL A 45 0.12 3.49 32.96
C VAL A 45 0.27 4.98 33.24
N ASN A 46 -0.77 5.75 32.89
CA ASN A 46 -0.94 7.13 33.31
C ASN A 46 -2.07 7.17 34.33
N VAL A 47 -1.83 7.75 35.47
CA VAL A 47 -2.82 7.95 36.53
C VAL A 47 -3.09 9.44 36.64
N SER A 48 -4.35 9.82 36.54
CA SER A 48 -4.80 11.19 36.77
C SER A 48 -5.81 11.22 37.90
N VAL A 49 -5.76 12.25 38.71
CA VAL A 49 -6.67 12.51 39.81
C VAL A 49 -7.44 13.78 39.49
N CYS A 50 -8.75 13.74 39.58
CA CYS A 50 -9.57 14.94 39.48
C CYS A 50 -9.36 15.82 40.70
N GLU A 51 -8.99 17.07 40.50
CA GLU A 51 -8.76 18.02 41.60
C GLU A 51 -10.05 18.39 42.37
N ASP A 52 -11.21 18.33 41.67
CA ASP A 52 -12.49 18.72 42.27
C ASP A 52 -13.13 17.60 43.12
N CYS A 53 -13.06 16.34 42.64
CA CYS A 53 -13.77 15.23 43.30
C CYS A 53 -12.87 14.09 43.76
N GLY A 54 -11.56 14.15 43.51
CA GLY A 54 -10.60 13.10 43.90
C GLY A 54 -10.72 11.80 43.11
N CYS A 55 -11.57 11.73 42.08
CA CYS A 55 -11.71 10.54 41.26
C CYS A 55 -10.39 10.20 40.55
N ILE A 56 -9.99 8.93 40.61
CA ILE A 56 -8.78 8.41 39.98
C ILE A 56 -9.17 7.80 38.62
N SER A 57 -8.48 8.23 37.59
CA SER A 57 -8.57 7.65 36.25
C SER A 57 -7.25 7.00 35.87
N VAL A 58 -7.30 5.76 35.38
CA VAL A 58 -6.13 4.99 34.98
C VAL A 58 -6.20 4.71 33.49
N HIS A 59 -5.17 5.14 32.75
CA HIS A 59 -5.05 4.93 31.31
C HIS A 59 -3.82 4.10 31.00
N TYR A 60 -4.01 2.91 30.45
CA TYR A 60 -2.95 2.02 30.02
C TYR A 60 -2.30 2.52 28.72
N ASN A 61 -0.97 2.57 28.71
CA ASN A 61 -0.23 3.02 27.53
C ASN A 61 -0.36 2.02 26.37
N SER A 62 -0.40 2.58 25.16
CA SER A 62 -0.40 1.80 23.93
C SER A 62 1.03 1.41 23.52
N CYS A 63 1.19 0.31 22.77
CA CYS A 63 2.49 -0.16 22.30
C CYS A 63 3.13 0.72 21.20
N ARG A 64 2.35 1.56 20.52
CA ARG A 64 2.74 2.43 19.39
C ARG A 64 3.38 1.67 18.22
N ASP A 65 3.16 0.36 18.14
CA ASP A 65 3.66 -0.44 17.02
C ASP A 65 2.83 -0.22 15.77
N ARG A 66 3.50 -0.09 14.63
CA ARG A 66 2.84 0.09 13.33
C ARG A 66 1.98 -1.12 12.90
N CYS A 67 2.29 -2.31 13.45
CA CYS A 67 1.54 -3.53 13.19
C CYS A 67 0.36 -3.72 14.15
N CYS A 68 0.19 -2.86 15.15
CA CYS A 68 -0.88 -2.99 16.13
C CYS A 68 -2.16 -2.29 15.66
N PRO A 69 -3.27 -3.02 15.39
CA PRO A 69 -4.51 -2.41 14.92
C PRO A 69 -5.06 -1.35 15.87
N MET A 70 -4.98 -1.60 17.19
CA MET A 70 -5.44 -0.67 18.21
C MET A 70 -4.66 0.66 18.23
N CYS A 71 -3.38 0.64 17.81
CA CYS A 71 -2.55 1.84 17.74
C CYS A 71 -2.72 2.58 16.41
N GLN A 72 -3.07 1.86 15.33
CA GLN A 72 -3.17 2.44 13.99
C GLN A 72 -4.54 3.08 13.70
N GLU A 73 -5.56 2.82 14.50
CA GLU A 73 -6.91 3.34 14.26
C GLU A 73 -6.94 4.87 14.23
N PHE A 74 -6.39 5.53 15.23
CA PHE A 74 -6.37 7.00 15.28
C PHE A 74 -5.51 7.63 14.17
N PRO A 75 -4.27 7.21 13.89
CA PRO A 75 -3.52 7.68 12.74
C PRO A 75 -4.24 7.47 11.41
N LYS A 76 -4.94 6.35 11.27
CA LYS A 76 -5.76 6.02 10.09
C LYS A 76 -6.90 7.03 9.91
N GLU A 77 -7.71 7.27 10.93
CA GLU A 77 -8.81 8.23 10.84
C GLU A 77 -8.28 9.65 10.54
N LYS A 78 -7.22 10.08 11.20
CA LYS A 78 -6.57 11.36 10.91
C LYS A 78 -6.09 11.46 9.45
N TRP A 79 -5.57 10.37 8.89
CA TRP A 79 -5.16 10.33 7.50
C TRP A 79 -6.37 10.41 6.55
N VAL A 80 -7.45 9.69 6.86
CA VAL A 80 -8.72 9.73 6.10
C VAL A 80 -9.29 11.15 6.10
N ASP A 81 -9.38 11.80 7.26
CA ASP A 81 -9.91 13.16 7.37
C ASP A 81 -9.07 14.15 6.56
N ALA A 82 -7.74 14.07 6.65
CA ALA A 82 -6.87 14.90 5.85
C ALA A 82 -7.05 14.67 4.33
N ARG A 83 -7.29 13.43 3.90
CA ARG A 83 -7.52 13.13 2.47
C ARG A 83 -8.91 13.57 2.01
N ARG A 84 -9.90 13.60 2.90
CA ARG A 84 -11.23 14.14 2.57
C ARG A 84 -11.19 15.63 2.19
N GLU A 85 -10.34 16.40 2.86
CA GLU A 85 -10.14 17.81 2.55
C GLU A 85 -9.53 18.03 1.16
N ASP A 86 -8.78 17.05 0.64
CA ASP A 86 -8.16 17.11 -0.68
C ASP A 86 -9.12 16.68 -1.82
N ILE A 87 -10.31 16.13 -1.50
CA ILE A 87 -11.25 15.67 -2.51
C ILE A 87 -11.98 16.85 -3.15
N LEU A 88 -11.90 16.91 -4.48
CA LEU A 88 -12.65 17.86 -5.30
C LEU A 88 -14.01 17.26 -5.70
N ASP A 89 -15.01 18.10 -5.96
CA ASP A 89 -16.28 17.70 -6.55
C ASP A 89 -16.11 17.42 -8.06
N ALA A 90 -15.51 16.29 -8.35
CA ALA A 90 -15.16 15.87 -9.70
C ALA A 90 -15.13 14.33 -9.80
N PRO A 91 -15.21 13.76 -11.03
CA PRO A 91 -15.08 12.32 -11.21
C PRO A 91 -13.71 11.80 -10.75
N TYR A 92 -13.70 10.63 -10.12
CA TYR A 92 -12.48 9.91 -9.76
C TYR A 92 -12.48 8.52 -10.35
N PHE A 93 -11.28 7.97 -10.53
CA PHE A 93 -11.06 6.60 -10.97
C PHE A 93 -10.16 5.87 -9.96
N HIS A 94 -10.47 4.61 -9.73
CA HIS A 94 -9.64 3.73 -8.94
C HIS A 94 -8.80 2.88 -9.89
N VAL A 95 -7.49 3.07 -9.87
CA VAL A 95 -6.52 2.34 -10.69
C VAL A 95 -5.66 1.49 -9.79
N VAL A 96 -5.46 0.21 -10.13
CA VAL A 96 -4.59 -0.70 -9.38
C VAL A 96 -3.45 -1.16 -10.29
N PHE A 97 -2.23 -0.93 -9.86
CA PHE A 97 -1.01 -1.34 -10.54
C PHE A 97 -0.42 -2.56 -9.84
N THR A 98 -0.40 -3.68 -10.53
CA THR A 98 0.09 -4.96 -9.98
C THR A 98 1.29 -5.45 -10.78
N VAL A 99 2.27 -6.00 -10.09
CA VAL A 99 3.44 -6.66 -10.69
C VAL A 99 3.26 -8.18 -10.72
N PRO A 100 3.87 -8.90 -11.68
CA PRO A 100 3.86 -10.36 -11.69
C PRO A 100 4.47 -10.98 -10.43
N GLU A 101 3.88 -12.08 -9.98
CA GLU A 101 4.33 -12.80 -8.77
C GLU A 101 5.76 -13.33 -8.84
N GLU A 102 6.27 -13.56 -10.06
CA GLU A 102 7.65 -13.99 -10.29
C GLU A 102 8.67 -12.99 -9.77
N LEU A 103 8.29 -11.72 -9.65
CA LEU A 103 9.13 -10.66 -9.09
C LEU A 103 9.12 -10.66 -7.55
N ASN A 104 8.19 -11.34 -6.92
CA ASN A 104 8.03 -11.33 -5.46
C ASN A 104 9.31 -11.68 -4.69
N PRO A 105 10.13 -12.69 -5.08
CA PRO A 105 11.38 -13.00 -4.38
C PRO A 105 12.35 -11.82 -4.33
N ILE A 106 12.53 -11.13 -5.47
CA ILE A 106 13.44 -9.97 -5.55
C ILE A 106 12.84 -8.78 -4.81
N ILE A 107 11.54 -8.53 -4.95
CA ILE A 107 10.86 -7.42 -4.26
C ILE A 107 10.95 -7.61 -2.75
N TYR A 108 10.72 -8.83 -2.24
CA TYR A 108 10.76 -9.12 -0.82
C TYR A 108 12.15 -8.85 -0.21
N SER A 109 13.21 -9.18 -0.94
CA SER A 109 14.59 -8.91 -0.52
C SER A 109 14.99 -7.44 -0.63
N ASN A 110 14.28 -6.64 -1.45
CA ASN A 110 14.66 -5.27 -1.81
C ASN A 110 13.51 -4.26 -1.66
N GLN A 111 12.69 -4.42 -0.64
CA GLN A 111 11.44 -3.67 -0.47
C GLN A 111 11.60 -2.17 -0.67
N LYS A 112 12.61 -1.54 -0.05
CA LYS A 112 12.82 -0.09 -0.14
C LYS A 112 12.98 0.39 -1.58
N PHE A 113 13.83 -0.27 -2.36
CA PHE A 113 14.11 0.15 -3.74
C PHE A 113 12.95 -0.20 -4.67
N LEU A 114 12.41 -1.41 -4.56
CA LEU A 114 11.40 -1.90 -5.50
C LEU A 114 9.98 -1.40 -5.19
N TYR A 115 9.69 -1.00 -3.95
CA TYR A 115 8.47 -0.23 -3.66
C TYR A 115 8.59 1.21 -4.20
N THR A 116 9.77 1.84 -4.10
CA THR A 116 10.01 3.15 -4.71
C THR A 116 9.86 3.08 -6.22
N ALA A 117 10.46 2.08 -6.88
CA ALA A 117 10.30 1.84 -8.31
C ALA A 117 8.82 1.63 -8.70
N LEU A 118 8.04 0.94 -7.85
CA LEU A 118 6.63 0.71 -8.07
C LEU A 118 5.82 2.02 -8.03
N TYR A 119 6.13 2.90 -7.06
CA TYR A 119 5.54 4.23 -6.99
C TYR A 119 5.91 5.07 -8.21
N HIS A 120 7.19 5.15 -8.59
CA HIS A 120 7.64 5.89 -9.77
C HIS A 120 6.95 5.39 -11.03
N ALA A 121 6.97 4.08 -11.28
CA ALA A 121 6.36 3.52 -12.48
C ALA A 121 4.84 3.82 -12.55
N ALA A 122 4.12 3.75 -11.42
CA ALA A 122 2.69 4.04 -11.37
C ALA A 122 2.41 5.54 -11.58
N SER A 123 3.08 6.41 -10.82
CA SER A 123 2.89 7.87 -10.88
C SER A 123 3.27 8.43 -12.24
N ASP A 124 4.44 8.04 -12.78
CA ASP A 124 4.92 8.52 -14.07
C ASP A 124 4.04 8.02 -15.24
N THR A 125 3.43 6.83 -15.09
CA THR A 125 2.47 6.33 -16.08
C THR A 125 1.21 7.17 -16.10
N LEU A 126 0.68 7.53 -14.94
CA LEU A 126 -0.51 8.37 -14.83
C LEU A 126 -0.23 9.78 -15.35
N SER A 127 0.85 10.40 -14.93
CA SER A 127 1.22 11.76 -15.31
C SER A 127 1.50 11.88 -16.81
N GLU A 128 2.30 10.95 -17.38
CA GLU A 128 2.62 10.94 -18.80
C GLU A 128 1.38 10.80 -19.69
N LEU A 129 0.50 9.85 -19.34
CA LEU A 129 -0.71 9.61 -20.13
C LEU A 129 -1.72 10.75 -19.96
N ALA A 130 -1.81 11.36 -18.79
CA ALA A 130 -2.72 12.48 -18.59
C ALA A 130 -2.24 13.75 -19.31
N ALA A 131 -0.95 13.99 -19.37
CA ALA A 131 -0.35 15.12 -20.09
C ALA A 131 -0.46 14.99 -21.61
N ASP A 132 -0.58 13.76 -22.15
CA ASP A 132 -0.75 13.54 -23.59
C ASP A 132 -2.10 14.09 -24.07
N SER A 133 -2.05 15.06 -24.99
CA SER A 133 -3.23 15.71 -25.58
C SER A 133 -4.17 14.74 -26.32
N LYS A 134 -3.67 13.57 -26.69
CA LYS A 134 -4.47 12.48 -27.28
C LYS A 134 -5.51 11.92 -26.28
N TYR A 135 -5.21 12.01 -24.98
CA TYR A 135 -6.08 11.50 -23.93
C TYR A 135 -6.75 12.66 -23.17
N LEU A 136 -6.02 13.35 -22.31
CA LEU A 136 -6.57 14.41 -21.48
C LEU A 136 -5.89 15.77 -21.76
N GLY A 137 -4.56 15.80 -21.87
CA GLY A 137 -3.77 17.01 -22.10
C GLY A 137 -3.77 17.94 -20.89
N THR A 138 -3.67 17.39 -19.67
CA THR A 138 -3.73 18.13 -18.41
C THR A 138 -2.78 17.55 -17.39
N ASP A 139 -2.45 18.35 -16.38
CA ASP A 139 -1.88 17.85 -15.13
C ASP A 139 -3.00 17.37 -14.21
N ILE A 140 -2.87 16.15 -13.68
CA ILE A 140 -3.88 15.51 -12.82
C ILE A 140 -3.39 15.32 -11.40
N GLY A 141 -4.34 15.32 -10.45
CA GLY A 141 -4.11 14.89 -9.06
C GLY A 141 -4.37 13.40 -8.88
N TYR A 142 -3.56 12.75 -8.05
CA TYR A 142 -3.79 11.36 -7.63
C TYR A 142 -3.21 11.10 -6.24
N ILE A 143 -3.78 10.09 -5.56
CA ILE A 143 -3.29 9.55 -4.29
C ILE A 143 -2.89 8.11 -4.54
N CYS A 144 -1.62 7.77 -4.32
CA CYS A 144 -1.09 6.41 -4.45
C CYS A 144 -0.86 5.77 -3.08
N ILE A 145 -1.33 4.55 -2.91
CA ILE A 145 -1.26 3.79 -1.65
C ILE A 145 -0.68 2.41 -1.96
N LEU A 146 0.41 2.05 -1.30
CA LEU A 146 1.04 0.74 -1.42
C LEU A 146 0.32 -0.29 -0.55
N HIS A 147 -0.09 -1.39 -1.15
CA HIS A 147 -0.46 -2.61 -0.44
C HIS A 147 0.57 -3.71 -0.74
N THR A 148 0.86 -4.54 0.25
CA THR A 148 1.89 -5.59 0.13
C THR A 148 1.34 -7.00 0.26
N TRP A 149 0.02 -7.15 0.38
CA TRP A 149 -0.68 -8.44 0.49
C TRP A 149 -1.95 -8.49 -0.32
N GLY A 150 -2.28 -9.67 -0.80
CA GLY A 150 -3.55 -9.95 -1.47
C GLY A 150 -4.67 -10.34 -0.49
N SER A 151 -5.86 -10.62 -1.00
CA SER A 151 -7.05 -11.03 -0.22
C SER A 151 -6.82 -12.30 0.60
N THR A 152 -5.90 -13.16 0.20
CA THR A 152 -5.49 -14.38 0.89
C THR A 152 -4.29 -14.18 1.83
N MET A 153 -3.90 -12.94 2.11
CA MET A 153 -2.77 -12.55 2.94
C MET A 153 -1.40 -13.02 2.42
N ASN A 154 -1.30 -13.46 1.17
CA ASN A 154 -0.04 -13.73 0.50
C ASN A 154 0.67 -12.43 0.11
N PHE A 155 2.00 -12.47 0.03
CA PHE A 155 2.80 -11.32 -0.41
C PHE A 155 2.46 -10.96 -1.86
N HIS A 156 1.91 -9.76 -2.06
CA HIS A 156 1.41 -9.28 -3.34
C HIS A 156 1.49 -7.75 -3.41
N PRO A 157 2.67 -7.19 -3.65
CA PRO A 157 2.84 -5.74 -3.70
C PRO A 157 2.14 -5.13 -4.90
N HIS A 158 1.33 -4.10 -4.64
CA HIS A 158 0.60 -3.37 -5.65
C HIS A 158 0.27 -1.95 -5.18
N ILE A 159 0.05 -1.05 -6.13
CA ILE A 159 -0.35 0.34 -5.85
C ILE A 159 -1.83 0.50 -6.17
N HIS A 160 -2.59 0.99 -5.20
CA HIS A 160 -3.89 1.60 -5.43
C HIS A 160 -3.70 3.09 -5.68
N ALA A 161 -4.23 3.57 -6.80
CA ALA A 161 -4.26 4.99 -7.11
C ALA A 161 -5.71 5.48 -7.20
N ILE A 162 -6.03 6.54 -6.46
CA ILE A 162 -7.27 7.30 -6.59
C ILE A 162 -6.92 8.49 -7.48
N VAL A 163 -7.45 8.52 -8.68
CA VAL A 163 -7.02 9.41 -9.74
C VAL A 163 -8.16 10.33 -10.12
N LEU A 164 -7.90 11.64 -10.15
CA LEU A 164 -8.85 12.64 -10.59
C LEU A 164 -9.14 12.47 -12.10
N GLY A 165 -10.41 12.45 -12.48
CA GLY A 165 -10.84 12.25 -13.87
C GLY A 165 -10.73 13.49 -14.76
N GLY A 166 -10.07 14.53 -14.30
CA GLY A 166 -9.78 15.75 -14.97
C GLY A 166 -8.57 16.44 -14.36
N GLY A 167 -8.19 17.58 -14.91
CA GLY A 167 -7.06 18.36 -14.43
C GLY A 167 -7.03 19.75 -15.04
N LEU A 168 -5.95 20.48 -14.77
CA LEU A 168 -5.73 21.81 -15.33
C LEU A 168 -4.90 21.69 -16.60
N ASP A 169 -5.35 22.35 -17.66
CA ASP A 169 -4.55 22.49 -18.88
C ASP A 169 -3.44 23.56 -18.69
N VAL A 170 -2.61 23.73 -19.70
CA VAL A 170 -1.49 24.71 -19.70
C VAL A 170 -1.95 26.18 -19.52
N LYS A 171 -3.25 26.44 -19.62
CA LYS A 171 -3.86 27.77 -19.40
C LYS A 171 -4.60 27.83 -18.05
N ASN A 172 -4.44 26.85 -17.19
CA ASN A 172 -5.15 26.69 -15.91
C ASN A 172 -6.68 26.59 -16.06
N HIS A 173 -7.18 26.07 -17.18
CA HIS A 173 -8.59 25.75 -17.32
C HIS A 173 -8.83 24.28 -16.95
N TRP A 174 -9.93 24.04 -16.21
CA TRP A 174 -10.36 22.68 -15.92
C TRP A 174 -10.77 21.96 -17.20
N LYS A 175 -10.28 20.77 -17.37
CA LYS A 175 -10.58 19.89 -18.49
C LYS A 175 -10.73 18.47 -17.97
N ASP A 176 -11.82 17.82 -18.35
CA ASP A 176 -12.06 16.41 -18.15
C ASP A 176 -12.42 15.75 -19.49
N ASN A 177 -12.46 14.44 -19.52
CA ASN A 177 -12.78 13.71 -20.74
C ASN A 177 -14.29 13.45 -20.92
N GLY A 178 -15.14 13.87 -19.97
CA GLY A 178 -16.60 13.69 -19.99
C GLY A 178 -17.08 12.24 -20.13
N LYS A 179 -16.20 11.25 -19.89
CA LYS A 179 -16.45 9.82 -20.13
C LYS A 179 -16.40 9.03 -18.82
N ASP A 180 -17.10 7.91 -18.82
CA ASP A 180 -16.99 6.90 -17.74
C ASP A 180 -15.68 6.10 -17.78
N PHE A 181 -14.75 6.49 -18.64
CA PHE A 181 -13.51 5.81 -18.93
C PHE A 181 -12.34 6.79 -18.85
N PHE A 182 -11.35 6.50 -18.00
CA PHE A 182 -10.22 7.38 -17.75
C PHE A 182 -9.16 7.31 -18.87
N LEU A 183 -8.50 6.15 -19.00
CA LEU A 183 -7.39 5.92 -19.93
C LEU A 183 -7.43 4.48 -20.45
N PRO A 184 -6.93 4.19 -21.67
CA PRO A 184 -6.91 2.83 -22.19
C PRO A 184 -6.06 1.88 -21.35
N ILE A 185 -6.67 0.87 -20.70
CA ILE A 185 -6.01 -0.09 -19.80
C ILE A 185 -4.78 -0.72 -20.46
N LYS A 186 -4.86 -1.09 -21.74
CA LYS A 186 -3.74 -1.68 -22.48
C LYS A 186 -2.55 -0.73 -22.63
N VAL A 187 -2.81 0.58 -22.69
CA VAL A 187 -1.75 1.60 -22.78
C VAL A 187 -1.11 1.79 -21.41
N ILE A 188 -1.93 1.93 -20.36
CA ILE A 188 -1.45 1.97 -18.97
C ILE A 188 -0.55 0.75 -18.68
N SER A 189 -1.02 -0.46 -19.03
CA SER A 189 -0.28 -1.72 -18.84
C SER A 189 1.12 -1.68 -19.48
N LYS A 190 1.20 -1.27 -20.74
CA LYS A 190 2.47 -1.27 -21.49
C LYS A 190 3.46 -0.26 -20.93
N ILE A 191 3.02 0.96 -20.60
CA ILE A 191 3.88 2.02 -20.10
C ILE A 191 4.35 1.67 -18.69
N PHE A 192 3.44 1.28 -17.79
CA PHE A 192 3.75 0.87 -16.43
C PHE A 192 4.77 -0.27 -16.41
N ARG A 193 4.52 -1.36 -17.18
CA ARG A 193 5.46 -2.47 -17.31
C ARG A 193 6.82 -1.99 -17.78
N GLY A 194 6.87 -1.17 -18.84
CA GLY A 194 8.12 -0.66 -19.40
C GLY A 194 8.93 0.12 -18.37
N LYS A 195 8.28 1.05 -17.65
CA LYS A 195 8.93 1.88 -16.62
C LYS A 195 9.45 1.03 -15.46
N TYR A 196 8.60 0.17 -14.88
CA TYR A 196 9.01 -0.68 -13.75
C TYR A 196 10.17 -1.61 -14.11
N MET A 197 10.08 -2.29 -15.25
CA MET A 197 11.13 -3.21 -15.69
C MET A 197 12.43 -2.50 -16.04
N ALA A 198 12.38 -1.29 -16.57
CA ALA A 198 13.56 -0.47 -16.84
C ALA A 198 14.28 -0.10 -15.53
N GLU A 199 13.52 0.36 -14.51
CA GLU A 199 14.09 0.72 -13.21
C GLU A 199 14.64 -0.51 -12.47
N LEU A 200 13.92 -1.64 -12.49
CA LEU A 200 14.41 -2.92 -11.96
C LEU A 200 15.73 -3.33 -12.59
N LYS A 201 15.83 -3.26 -13.92
CA LYS A 201 17.06 -3.58 -14.66
C LYS A 201 18.20 -2.64 -14.29
N GLN A 202 17.94 -1.34 -14.22
CA GLN A 202 18.92 -0.34 -13.81
C GLN A 202 19.44 -0.57 -12.38
N LEU A 203 18.56 -0.92 -11.45
CA LEU A 203 18.96 -1.27 -10.08
C LEU A 203 19.83 -2.50 -10.03
N TRP A 204 19.54 -3.50 -10.85
CA TRP A 204 20.34 -4.71 -10.97
C TRP A 204 21.72 -4.41 -11.57
N GLU A 205 21.80 -3.68 -12.68
CA GLU A 205 23.06 -3.31 -13.39
C GLU A 205 23.98 -2.43 -12.52
N ASN A 206 23.41 -1.67 -11.59
CA ASN A 206 24.14 -0.81 -10.66
C ASN A 206 24.46 -1.48 -9.31
N ASP A 207 24.32 -2.81 -9.21
CA ASP A 207 24.57 -3.58 -7.97
C ASP A 207 23.83 -3.04 -6.73
N ARG A 208 22.61 -2.50 -6.92
CA ARG A 208 21.81 -1.92 -5.85
C ARG A 208 20.87 -2.94 -5.19
N LEU A 209 20.77 -4.15 -5.74
CA LEU A 209 19.86 -5.19 -5.26
C LEU A 209 20.62 -6.25 -4.46
N GLU A 210 19.94 -6.71 -3.41
CA GLU A 210 20.38 -7.84 -2.59
C GLU A 210 19.61 -9.11 -2.99
N PHE A 211 20.29 -10.27 -2.89
CA PHE A 211 19.75 -11.55 -3.34
C PHE A 211 19.89 -12.60 -2.24
N HIS A 212 18.85 -12.73 -1.41
CA HIS A 212 18.78 -13.67 -0.29
C HIS A 212 17.66 -14.70 -0.49
N GLY A 213 17.81 -15.88 0.10
CA GLY A 213 16.79 -16.93 0.09
C GLY A 213 16.33 -17.26 -1.34
N SER A 214 15.04 -17.17 -1.61
CA SER A 214 14.44 -17.43 -2.93
C SER A 214 14.86 -16.46 -4.03
N ALA A 215 15.43 -15.31 -3.68
CA ALA A 215 15.98 -14.35 -4.65
C ALA A 215 17.42 -14.70 -5.09
N ALA A 216 18.15 -15.55 -4.37
CA ALA A 216 19.57 -15.84 -4.61
C ALA A 216 19.89 -16.23 -6.07
N PRO A 217 19.08 -17.02 -6.80
CA PRO A 217 19.36 -17.38 -8.19
C PRO A 217 19.44 -16.19 -9.13
N TYR A 218 18.73 -15.10 -8.84
CA TYR A 218 18.62 -13.91 -9.72
C TYR A 218 19.84 -12.97 -9.61
N LYS A 219 20.82 -13.28 -8.77
CA LYS A 219 22.13 -12.65 -8.83
C LYS A 219 22.87 -13.01 -10.12
N ASN A 220 22.58 -14.16 -10.70
CA ASN A 220 23.15 -14.60 -11.97
C ASN A 220 22.48 -13.89 -13.14
N HIS A 221 23.28 -13.33 -14.06
CA HIS A 221 22.80 -12.58 -15.23
C HIS A 221 21.82 -13.36 -16.12
N TYR A 222 22.08 -14.64 -16.35
CA TYR A 222 21.22 -15.47 -17.21
C TYR A 222 19.84 -15.69 -16.57
N THR A 223 19.80 -16.06 -15.30
CA THR A 223 18.56 -16.30 -14.55
C THR A 223 17.76 -15.00 -14.39
N PHE A 224 18.44 -13.89 -14.16
CA PHE A 224 17.79 -12.59 -14.10
C PHE A 224 17.19 -12.19 -15.46
N LYS A 225 17.94 -12.39 -16.55
CA LYS A 225 17.44 -12.12 -17.90
C LYS A 225 16.23 -13.00 -18.27
N GLU A 226 16.23 -14.26 -17.88
CA GLU A 226 15.09 -15.16 -18.06
C GLU A 226 13.85 -14.66 -17.28
N LEU A 227 14.04 -14.22 -16.03
CA LEU A 227 12.97 -13.60 -15.25
C LEU A 227 12.40 -12.37 -15.95
N LEU A 228 13.25 -11.46 -16.44
CA LEU A 228 12.80 -10.29 -17.19
C LEU A 228 11.99 -10.70 -18.42
N ASN A 229 12.46 -11.68 -19.21
CA ASN A 229 11.74 -12.16 -20.39
C ASN A 229 10.38 -12.76 -20.02
N THR A 230 10.31 -13.54 -18.95
CA THR A 230 9.07 -14.12 -18.44
C THR A 230 8.07 -13.03 -18.05
N CYS A 231 8.54 -12.01 -17.34
CA CYS A 231 7.70 -10.89 -16.94
C CYS A 231 7.25 -10.02 -18.13
N TYR A 232 8.11 -9.84 -19.14
CA TYR A 232 7.73 -9.13 -20.38
C TYR A 232 6.74 -9.90 -21.23
N ALA A 233 6.78 -11.23 -21.22
CA ALA A 233 5.84 -12.07 -21.96
C ALA A 233 4.42 -12.05 -21.36
N LYS A 234 4.31 -11.74 -20.07
CA LYS A 234 3.01 -11.64 -19.38
C LYS A 234 2.31 -10.32 -19.69
N GLU A 235 0.99 -10.38 -19.74
CA GLU A 235 0.17 -9.17 -19.75
C GLU A 235 -0.01 -8.67 -18.32
N TRP A 236 0.42 -7.43 -18.07
CA TRP A 236 0.20 -6.76 -16.79
C TRP A 236 -1.11 -6.00 -16.88
N ILE A 237 -2.15 -6.51 -16.24
CA ILE A 237 -3.50 -5.96 -16.35
C ILE A 237 -3.77 -5.03 -15.16
N PRO A 238 -3.61 -3.70 -15.33
CA PRO A 238 -4.08 -2.76 -14.34
C PRO A 238 -5.61 -2.81 -14.27
N TYR A 239 -6.12 -2.76 -13.06
CA TYR A 239 -7.54 -2.57 -12.86
C TYR A 239 -7.85 -1.07 -12.89
N CYS A 240 -8.87 -0.67 -13.63
CA CYS A 240 -9.32 0.72 -13.67
C CYS A 240 -10.84 0.76 -13.71
N LYS A 241 -11.44 1.32 -12.67
CA LYS A 241 -12.90 1.53 -12.59
C LYS A 241 -13.23 2.86 -11.92
N LYS A 242 -14.40 3.39 -12.27
CA LYS A 242 -15.04 4.47 -11.54
C LYS A 242 -15.46 3.94 -10.15
N PRO A 243 -15.19 4.65 -9.05
CA PRO A 243 -15.64 4.24 -7.72
C PRO A 243 -17.17 4.17 -7.65
N PHE A 244 -17.73 3.15 -7.01
CA PHE A 244 -19.17 2.98 -6.88
C PHE A 244 -19.81 4.09 -6.04
N ASP A 245 -19.18 4.48 -4.93
CA ASP A 245 -19.70 5.44 -3.95
C ASP A 245 -18.83 6.71 -3.85
N GLY A 246 -18.13 7.06 -4.93
CA GLY A 246 -17.23 8.22 -4.95
C GLY A 246 -15.84 7.97 -4.35
N ALA A 247 -15.00 9.01 -4.40
CA ALA A 247 -13.59 8.94 -3.94
C ALA A 247 -13.48 8.66 -2.44
N GLU A 248 -14.41 9.16 -1.62
CA GLU A 248 -14.40 8.98 -0.18
C GLU A 248 -14.51 7.51 0.24
N SER A 249 -15.39 6.74 -0.41
CA SER A 249 -15.56 5.32 -0.11
C SER A 249 -14.28 4.53 -0.39
N VAL A 250 -13.57 4.89 -1.46
CA VAL A 250 -12.27 4.26 -1.81
C VAL A 250 -11.19 4.64 -0.80
N ILE A 251 -11.11 5.91 -0.39
CA ILE A 251 -10.17 6.37 0.65
C ILE A 251 -10.42 5.61 1.95
N ARG A 252 -11.66 5.50 2.39
CA ARG A 252 -12.02 4.75 3.59
C ARG A 252 -11.68 3.26 3.45
N TYR A 253 -12.02 2.63 2.33
CA TYR A 253 -11.67 1.23 2.07
C TYR A 253 -10.14 1.02 2.09
N LEU A 254 -9.38 1.87 1.42
CA LEU A 254 -7.93 1.75 1.36
C LEU A 254 -7.25 2.05 2.70
N SER A 255 -7.85 2.89 3.53
CA SER A 255 -7.35 3.15 4.89
C SER A 255 -7.53 1.97 5.85
N LEU A 256 -8.51 1.08 5.60
CA LEU A 256 -8.71 -0.13 6.40
C LEU A 256 -7.56 -1.14 6.26
N ILE A 257 -6.74 -0.99 5.23
CA ILE A 257 -5.71 -1.94 4.85
C ILE A 257 -4.31 -1.49 5.30
N HIS A 258 -4.19 -0.36 5.98
CA HIS A 258 -2.95 0.13 6.60
C HIS A 258 -2.65 -0.50 7.99
N ILE A 259 -3.15 -1.70 8.22
CA ILE A 259 -2.88 -2.45 9.45
C ILE A 259 -1.65 -3.34 9.25
#